data_5e169a942c371ce833dab4d25858ebab
#
_entry.id   5e169a942c371ce833dab4d25858ebab
#
_cell.length_a   1.000
_cell.length_b   1.000
_cell.length_c   1.000
_cell.angle_alpha   90.00
_cell.angle_beta   90.00
_cell.angle_gamma   90.00
#
_symmetry.space_group_name_H-M   'P 1'
#
loop_
_entity.id
_entity.type
_entity.pdbx_description
1 polymer ?
#
loop_
_entity_poly.entity_id
_entity_poly.type
_entity_poly.pdbx_seq_one_letter_code
_entity_poly.pdbx_strand_id
1 'polypeptide(L)'
;MLASTIPNCISYDPTFGYELAVIFRDGLRRMHEKKENIFYYITTMNENYPHPEIPKDKNCEEGILKGMYKIKEYSQYKKTKIQLLGSGAILREMIAAAEVLQKEYQIDSEIWSVTSFNELRRDGLEVERYNLLNLSLIHI
;
A
#
# COMPACT_ATOMS: atom_id res chain seq x y z
N MET A 1 3.11 5.78 14.37
CA MET A 1 3.32 4.74 15.38
C MET A 1 2.29 4.70 16.48
N LEU A 2 1.83 5.81 17.05
CA LEU A 2 0.73 5.76 18.05
C LEU A 2 -0.54 5.09 17.49
N ALA A 3 -0.88 5.32 16.22
CA ALA A 3 -2.05 4.69 15.59
C ALA A 3 -2.01 3.14 15.61
N SER A 4 -0.83 2.53 15.59
CA SER A 4 -0.71 1.06 15.64
C SER A 4 -1.03 0.44 17.00
N THR A 5 -1.07 1.24 18.06
CA THR A 5 -1.42 0.80 19.42
C THR A 5 -2.92 0.90 19.70
N ILE A 6 -3.67 1.56 18.81
CA ILE A 6 -5.11 1.77 18.97
C ILE A 6 -5.84 0.76 18.08
N PRO A 7 -6.53 -0.24 18.66
CA PRO A 7 -7.08 -1.37 17.89
C PRO A 7 -8.08 -0.99 16.81
N ASN A 8 -8.87 0.05 17.06
CA ASN A 8 -9.91 0.53 16.13
C ASN A 8 -9.49 1.74 15.27
N CYS A 9 -8.22 2.14 15.31
CA CYS A 9 -7.68 3.16 14.42
C CYS A 9 -7.17 2.53 13.14
N ILE A 10 -7.77 2.90 12.00
CA ILE A 10 -7.34 2.51 10.66
C ILE A 10 -6.52 3.68 10.09
N SER A 11 -5.24 3.47 9.82
CA SER A 11 -4.38 4.56 9.38
C SER A 11 -3.83 4.33 7.98
N TYR A 12 -3.87 5.39 7.16
CA TYR A 12 -3.38 5.39 5.80
C TYR A 12 -2.50 6.60 5.51
N ASP A 13 -1.55 6.40 4.60
CA ASP A 13 -0.64 7.43 4.08
C ASP A 13 -0.67 7.41 2.54
N PRO A 14 -1.79 7.85 1.92
CA PRO A 14 -1.95 7.84 0.48
C PRO A 14 -1.06 8.89 -0.19
N THR A 15 -0.57 8.56 -1.40
CA THR A 15 0.17 9.50 -2.25
C THR A 15 -0.75 10.18 -3.27
N PHE A 16 -1.63 9.41 -3.90
CA PHE A 16 -2.45 9.90 -5.01
C PHE A 16 -3.92 10.09 -4.62
N GLY A 17 -4.59 11.01 -5.32
CA GLY A 17 -5.99 11.33 -5.06
C GLY A 17 -6.94 10.15 -5.21
N TYR A 18 -6.68 9.24 -6.15
CA TYR A 18 -7.51 8.04 -6.30
C TYR A 18 -7.37 7.08 -5.11
N GLU A 19 -6.18 6.97 -4.50
CA GLU A 19 -5.99 6.18 -3.28
C GLU A 19 -6.84 6.75 -2.14
N LEU A 20 -6.77 8.08 -1.96
CA LEU A 20 -7.58 8.79 -0.98
C LEU A 20 -9.08 8.56 -1.21
N ALA A 21 -9.54 8.62 -2.46
CA ALA A 21 -10.95 8.40 -2.80
C ALA A 21 -11.43 6.98 -2.47
N VAL A 22 -10.61 5.97 -2.75
CA VAL A 22 -10.89 4.57 -2.41
C VAL A 22 -10.97 4.39 -0.90
N ILE A 23 -9.99 4.91 -0.16
CA ILE A 23 -9.93 4.83 1.31
C ILE A 23 -11.15 5.54 1.92
N PHE A 24 -11.47 6.72 1.44
CA PHE A 24 -12.61 7.50 1.94
C PHE A 24 -13.95 6.79 1.70
N ARG A 25 -14.14 6.22 0.51
CA ARG A 25 -15.32 5.43 0.17
C ARG A 25 -15.47 4.21 1.08
N ASP A 26 -14.38 3.49 1.34
CA ASP A 26 -14.41 2.34 2.26
C ASP A 26 -14.70 2.79 3.70
N GLY A 27 -14.10 3.89 4.14
CA GLY A 27 -14.34 4.46 5.46
C GLY A 27 -15.80 4.83 5.69
N LEU A 28 -16.43 5.51 4.73
CA LEU A 28 -17.84 5.85 4.79
C LEU A 28 -18.72 4.59 4.87
N ARG A 29 -18.43 3.59 4.03
CA ARG A 29 -19.14 2.31 4.06
C ARG A 29 -19.03 1.62 5.42
N ARG A 30 -17.83 1.50 5.97
CA ARG A 30 -17.58 0.79 7.23
C ARG A 30 -18.14 1.53 8.43
N MET A 31 -17.89 2.84 8.54
CA MET A 31 -18.35 3.63 9.69
C MET A 31 -19.84 3.95 9.64
N HIS A 32 -20.39 4.28 8.46
CA HIS A 32 -21.75 4.79 8.34
C HIS A 32 -22.77 3.69 8.01
N GLU A 33 -22.48 2.85 7.02
CA GLU A 33 -23.43 1.80 6.60
C GLU A 33 -23.36 0.58 7.53
N LYS A 34 -22.13 0.06 7.75
CA LYS A 34 -21.91 -1.12 8.60
C LYS A 34 -21.85 -0.81 10.09
N LYS A 35 -21.74 0.46 10.47
CA LYS A 35 -21.64 0.93 11.86
C LYS A 35 -20.52 0.25 12.65
N GLU A 36 -19.41 -0.05 12.00
CA GLU A 36 -18.22 -0.59 12.66
C GLU A 36 -17.65 0.47 13.63
N ASN A 37 -17.23 0.03 14.82
CA ASN A 37 -16.60 0.91 15.81
C ASN A 37 -15.13 1.16 15.46
N ILE A 38 -14.90 1.90 14.40
CA ILE A 38 -13.57 2.26 13.89
C ILE A 38 -13.54 3.75 13.55
N PHE A 39 -12.32 4.30 13.44
CA PHE A 39 -12.09 5.62 12.88
C PHE A 39 -10.83 5.61 12.01
N TYR A 40 -10.79 6.53 11.06
CA TYR A 40 -9.69 6.63 10.12
C TYR A 40 -8.75 7.79 10.50
N TYR A 41 -7.46 7.52 10.44
CA TYR A 41 -6.40 8.51 10.47
C TYR A 41 -5.71 8.51 9.11
N ILE A 42 -5.81 9.61 8.36
CA ILE A 42 -5.28 9.71 7.01
C ILE A 42 -4.34 10.91 6.95
N THR A 43 -3.09 10.68 6.57
CA THR A 43 -2.15 11.76 6.28
C THR A 43 -2.41 12.30 4.88
N THR A 44 -2.29 13.60 4.69
CA THR A 44 -2.43 14.23 3.39
C THR A 44 -1.29 15.22 3.17
N MET A 45 -0.83 15.33 1.92
CA MET A 45 0.21 16.28 1.54
C MET A 45 -0.40 17.61 1.13
N ASN A 46 0.29 18.70 1.46
CA ASN A 46 -0.06 20.06 1.02
C ASN A 46 0.83 20.52 -0.14
N GLU A 47 0.93 19.68 -1.17
CA GLU A 47 1.71 19.97 -2.37
C GLU A 47 0.87 19.75 -3.62
N ASN A 48 1.09 20.57 -4.64
CA ASN A 48 0.48 20.37 -5.96
C ASN A 48 1.39 19.49 -6.82
N TYR A 49 0.89 18.33 -7.24
CA TYR A 49 1.58 17.44 -8.17
C TYR A 49 0.56 16.69 -9.05
N PRO A 50 1.01 16.17 -10.21
CA PRO A 50 0.14 15.40 -11.09
C PRO A 50 -0.37 14.12 -10.41
N HIS A 51 -1.68 13.91 -10.49
CA HIS A 51 -2.31 12.67 -10.04
C HIS A 51 -2.58 11.80 -11.26
N PRO A 52 -1.95 10.61 -11.38
CA PRO A 52 -2.25 9.69 -12.45
C PRO A 52 -3.65 9.09 -12.29
N GLU A 53 -4.14 8.49 -13.38
CA GLU A 53 -5.34 7.66 -13.30
C GLU A 53 -5.07 6.40 -12.46
N ILE A 54 -6.14 5.87 -11.87
CA ILE A 54 -6.08 4.61 -11.14
C ILE A 54 -5.62 3.47 -12.08
N PRO A 55 -4.66 2.63 -11.68
CA PRO A 55 -4.26 1.48 -12.48
C PRO A 55 -5.46 0.58 -12.82
N LYS A 56 -5.50 0.09 -14.07
CA LYS A 56 -6.61 -0.75 -14.58
C LYS A 56 -6.58 -2.18 -14.05
N ASP A 57 -5.76 -2.48 -13.07
CA ASP A 57 -5.75 -3.77 -12.40
C ASP A 57 -7.01 -3.93 -11.53
N LYS A 58 -7.70 -5.06 -11.70
CA LYS A 58 -8.91 -5.39 -10.93
C LYS A 58 -8.68 -5.44 -9.42
N ASN A 59 -7.45 -5.72 -8.99
CA ASN A 59 -7.09 -5.85 -7.59
C ASN A 59 -6.54 -4.54 -6.98
N CYS A 60 -6.45 -3.47 -7.76
CA CYS A 60 -5.85 -2.21 -7.31
C CYS A 60 -6.56 -1.64 -6.08
N GLU A 61 -7.89 -1.53 -6.11
CA GLU A 61 -8.68 -1.01 -4.97
C GLU A 61 -8.52 -1.87 -3.72
N GLU A 62 -8.55 -3.19 -3.88
CA GLU A 62 -8.32 -4.12 -2.76
C GLU A 62 -6.91 -3.96 -2.19
N GLY A 63 -5.90 -3.85 -3.04
CA GLY A 63 -4.52 -3.61 -2.63
C GLY A 63 -4.33 -2.29 -1.89
N ILE A 64 -4.99 -1.21 -2.33
CA ILE A 64 -5.01 0.08 -1.63
C ILE A 64 -5.53 -0.10 -0.20
N LEU A 65 -6.64 -0.82 -0.03
CA LEU A 65 -7.26 -1.03 1.28
C LEU A 65 -6.47 -2.01 2.16
N LYS A 66 -5.80 -3.00 1.58
CA LYS A 66 -4.92 -3.94 2.29
C LYS A 66 -3.56 -3.34 2.66
N GLY A 67 -3.25 -2.16 2.14
CA GLY A 67 -2.07 -1.40 2.53
C GLY A 67 -0.91 -1.40 1.54
N MET A 68 -0.98 -2.16 0.43
CA MET A 68 0.06 -2.15 -0.61
C MET A 68 -0.47 -2.64 -1.96
N TYR A 69 -0.07 -1.98 -3.04
CA TYR A 69 -0.37 -2.41 -4.41
C TYR A 69 0.74 -1.99 -5.38
N LYS A 70 0.85 -2.71 -6.51
CA LYS A 70 1.82 -2.39 -7.56
C LYS A 70 1.28 -1.27 -8.46
N ILE A 71 2.07 -0.20 -8.61
CA ILE A 71 1.72 0.94 -9.49
C ILE A 71 2.24 0.73 -10.90
N LYS A 72 3.53 0.39 -11.01
CA LYS A 72 4.24 0.37 -12.29
C LYS A 72 5.37 -0.66 -12.27
N GLU A 73 5.68 -1.14 -13.44
CA GLU A 73 6.81 -2.02 -13.67
C GLU A 73 7.67 -1.49 -14.81
N TYR A 74 8.97 -1.41 -14.59
CA TYR A 74 9.98 -1.17 -15.61
C TYR A 74 10.69 -2.49 -15.87
N SER A 75 10.46 -3.08 -17.05
CA SER A 75 11.00 -4.39 -17.42
C SER A 75 11.51 -4.34 -18.85
N GLN A 76 12.78 -3.97 -19.01
CA GLN A 76 13.43 -3.83 -20.30
C GLN A 76 14.62 -4.77 -20.46
N TYR A 77 15.41 -4.94 -19.41
CA TYR A 77 16.72 -5.59 -19.47
C TYR A 77 16.72 -7.05 -19.03
N LYS A 78 15.73 -7.47 -18.24
CA LYS A 78 15.51 -8.86 -17.78
C LYS A 78 16.69 -9.50 -17.02
N LYS A 79 17.61 -8.71 -16.48
CA LYS A 79 18.81 -9.19 -15.75
C LYS A 79 18.61 -9.15 -14.26
N THR A 80 18.48 -7.97 -13.72
CA THR A 80 18.29 -7.72 -12.28
C THR A 80 17.01 -6.94 -12.10
N LYS A 81 16.16 -7.39 -11.21
CA LYS A 81 14.89 -6.73 -10.90
C LYS A 81 14.85 -6.43 -9.41
N ILE A 82 14.53 -5.19 -9.07
CA ILE A 82 14.38 -4.73 -7.70
C ILE A 82 12.96 -4.28 -7.43
N GLN A 83 12.55 -4.34 -6.18
CA GLN A 83 11.27 -3.81 -5.71
C GLN A 83 11.51 -2.53 -4.93
N LEU A 84 10.83 -1.47 -5.34
CA LEU A 84 10.87 -0.15 -4.70
C LEU A 84 9.52 0.10 -4.02
N LEU A 85 9.56 0.27 -2.71
CA LEU A 85 8.39 0.51 -1.88
C LEU A 85 8.42 1.94 -1.36
N GLY A 86 7.33 2.67 -1.55
CA GLY A 86 7.20 4.04 -1.08
C GLY A 86 5.81 4.34 -0.53
N SER A 87 5.74 5.26 0.41
CA SER A 87 4.51 5.72 1.06
C SER A 87 4.45 7.24 1.04
N GLY A 88 3.28 7.82 0.88
CA GLY A 88 3.09 9.26 0.90
C GLY A 88 4.03 10.01 -0.03
N ALA A 89 4.69 11.07 0.46
CA ALA A 89 5.59 11.90 -0.33
C ALA A 89 6.78 11.13 -0.93
N ILE A 90 7.26 10.09 -0.25
CA ILE A 90 8.46 9.33 -0.66
C ILE A 90 8.19 8.48 -1.91
N LEU A 91 6.95 8.09 -2.18
CA LEU A 91 6.63 7.31 -3.37
C LEU A 91 7.01 8.03 -4.67
N ARG A 92 6.88 9.35 -4.71
CA ARG A 92 7.28 10.16 -5.88
C ARG A 92 8.78 10.07 -6.14
N GLU A 93 9.58 10.09 -5.08
CA GLU A 93 11.03 9.91 -5.17
C GLU A 93 11.40 8.50 -5.63
N MET A 94 10.63 7.49 -5.20
CA MET A 94 10.83 6.11 -5.68
C MET A 94 10.53 5.97 -7.18
N ILE A 95 9.52 6.67 -7.69
CA ILE A 95 9.21 6.70 -9.14
C ILE A 95 10.38 7.34 -9.92
N ALA A 96 10.89 8.47 -9.44
CA ALA A 96 12.04 9.14 -10.06
C ALA A 96 13.31 8.26 -10.01
N ALA A 97 13.57 7.62 -8.87
CA ALA A 97 14.69 6.70 -8.71
C ALA A 97 14.60 5.50 -9.66
N ALA A 98 13.41 4.94 -9.87
CA ALA A 98 13.20 3.84 -10.81
C ALA A 98 13.57 4.23 -12.26
N GLU A 99 13.28 5.46 -12.67
CA GLU A 99 13.65 5.96 -14.00
C GLU A 99 15.17 6.10 -14.17
N VAL A 100 15.86 6.59 -13.14
CA VAL A 100 17.33 6.69 -13.14
C VAL A 100 17.94 5.29 -13.19
N LEU A 101 17.47 4.36 -12.35
CA LEU A 101 17.95 2.98 -12.32
C LEU A 101 17.80 2.30 -13.69
N GLN A 102 16.69 2.51 -14.36
CA GLN A 102 16.46 1.95 -15.69
C GLN A 102 17.39 2.59 -16.73
N LYS A 103 17.46 3.94 -16.77
CA LYS A 103 18.18 4.66 -17.84
C LYS A 103 19.70 4.57 -17.70
N GLU A 104 20.23 4.70 -16.48
CA GLU A 104 21.67 4.81 -16.25
C GLU A 104 22.30 3.47 -15.84
N TYR A 105 21.60 2.64 -15.09
CA TYR A 105 22.13 1.41 -14.52
C TYR A 105 21.61 0.14 -15.18
N GLN A 106 20.63 0.23 -16.09
CA GLN A 106 20.01 -0.92 -16.76
C GLN A 106 19.42 -1.93 -15.79
N ILE A 107 18.86 -1.44 -14.68
CA ILE A 107 18.20 -2.23 -13.65
C ILE A 107 16.70 -2.10 -13.80
N ASP A 108 16.01 -3.22 -13.92
CA ASP A 108 14.56 -3.28 -13.95
C ASP A 108 13.99 -3.12 -12.52
N SER A 109 12.80 -2.52 -12.42
CA SER A 109 12.19 -2.27 -11.12
C SER A 109 10.67 -2.42 -11.13
N GLU A 110 10.13 -2.83 -10.01
CA GLU A 110 8.70 -2.74 -9.68
C GLU A 110 8.49 -1.68 -8.62
N ILE A 111 7.49 -0.82 -8.83
CA ILE A 111 7.14 0.24 -7.89
C ILE A 111 5.85 -0.13 -7.19
N TRP A 112 5.91 -0.14 -5.87
CA TRP A 112 4.81 -0.44 -4.98
C TRP A 112 4.44 0.77 -4.13
N SER A 113 3.16 1.16 -4.13
CA SER A 113 2.63 2.11 -3.16
C SER A 113 2.26 1.38 -1.88
N VAL A 114 2.83 1.81 -0.78
CA VAL A 114 2.47 1.35 0.56
C VAL A 114 1.52 2.38 1.16
N THR A 115 0.23 2.11 1.06
CA THR A 115 -0.81 3.01 1.58
C THR A 115 -1.03 2.87 3.08
N SER A 116 -0.67 1.70 3.67
CA SER A 116 -0.80 1.49 5.11
C SER A 116 0.14 0.43 5.65
N PHE A 117 1.19 0.84 6.34
CA PHE A 117 2.04 -0.08 7.11
C PHE A 117 1.30 -0.75 8.29
N ASN A 118 0.27 -0.08 8.84
CA ASN A 118 -0.50 -0.65 9.93
C ASN A 118 -1.39 -1.81 9.48
N GLU A 119 -2.05 -1.69 8.33
CA GLU A 119 -2.86 -2.79 7.79
C GLU A 119 -1.97 -3.98 7.37
N LEU A 120 -0.81 -3.73 6.75
CA LEU A 120 0.17 -4.77 6.46
C LEU A 120 0.66 -5.48 7.73
N ARG A 121 0.91 -4.72 8.81
CA ARG A 121 1.29 -5.30 10.10
C ARG A 121 0.18 -6.15 10.70
N ARG A 122 -1.09 -5.71 10.61
CA ARG A 122 -2.22 -6.49 11.10
C ARG A 122 -2.35 -7.81 10.36
N ASP A 123 -2.30 -7.78 9.03
CA ASP A 123 -2.32 -8.96 8.19
C ASP A 123 -1.20 -9.93 8.56
N GLY A 124 0.04 -9.44 8.70
CA GLY A 124 1.18 -10.26 9.13
C GLY A 124 0.98 -10.93 10.49
N LEU A 125 0.46 -10.18 11.48
CA LEU A 125 0.17 -10.74 12.81
C LEU A 125 -0.96 -11.77 12.79
N GLU A 126 -1.98 -11.58 11.96
CA GLU A 126 -3.05 -12.56 11.77
C GLU A 126 -2.54 -13.84 11.14
N VAL A 127 -1.68 -13.74 10.13
CA VAL A 127 -1.02 -14.90 9.50
C VAL A 127 -0.13 -15.63 10.50
N GLU A 128 0.70 -14.92 11.27
CA GLU A 128 1.51 -15.54 12.33
C GLU A 128 0.65 -16.29 13.35
N ARG A 129 -0.42 -15.64 13.82
CA ARG A 129 -1.36 -16.26 14.76
C ARG A 129 -2.02 -17.49 14.16
N TYR A 130 -2.49 -17.40 12.91
CA TYR A 130 -3.06 -18.53 12.21
C TYR A 130 -2.09 -19.71 12.12
N ASN A 131 -0.85 -19.46 11.74
CA ASN A 131 0.19 -20.48 11.63
C ASN A 131 0.50 -21.12 12.99
N LEU A 132 0.61 -20.33 14.07
CA LEU A 132 0.81 -20.85 15.42
C LEU A 132 -0.31 -21.77 15.89
N LEU A 133 -1.57 -21.43 15.57
CA LEU A 133 -2.73 -22.23 15.95
C LEU A 133 -2.92 -23.49 15.07
N ASN A 134 -2.32 -23.51 13.89
CA ASN A 134 -2.48 -24.58 12.90
C ASN A 134 -1.15 -25.27 12.56
N LEU A 135 -0.18 -25.27 13.47
CA LEU A 135 1.16 -25.88 13.28
C LEU A 135 1.13 -27.34 12.87
N SER A 136 0.08 -28.09 13.18
CA SER A 136 -0.09 -29.49 12.78
C SER A 136 -0.24 -29.70 11.27
N LEU A 137 -0.52 -28.65 10.50
CA LEU A 137 -0.65 -28.70 9.04
C LEU A 137 0.69 -28.48 8.30
N ILE A 138 1.74 -28.07 8.99
CA ILE A 138 3.05 -27.73 8.39
C ILE A 138 4.01 -28.93 8.42
N HIS A 139 3.68 -30.00 9.15
CA HIS A 139 4.53 -31.18 9.34
C HIS A 139 4.01 -32.44 8.64
N ILE A 140 3.21 -32.28 7.58
CA ILE A 140 2.81 -33.42 6.73
C ILE A 140 3.44 -33.25 5.35
#